data_583584952d7e09ef3b70b8b408d37bfb
#
_entry.id   583584952d7e09ef3b70b8b408d37bfb
#
_cell.length_a   1.000
_cell.length_b   1.000
_cell.length_c   1.000
_cell.angle_alpha   90.00
_cell.angle_beta   90.00
_cell.angle_gamma   90.00
#
_symmetry.space_group_name_H-M   'P 1'
#
loop_
_entity.id
_entity.type
_entity.pdbx_description
1 polymer ?
#
loop_
_entity_poly.entity_id
_entity_poly.type
_entity_poly.pdbx_seq_one_letter_code
_entity_poly.pdbx_strand_id
1 'polypeptide(L)'
;MTAAPAASQETRTETLRPVRRVLIANRGEIALRIVRACKDLGIASVAAYSAADADARFVTLADDAYKLEGRTAAETYLSIPTLIDLAHRSGADAVHPGYGYLAESAEFAAAVAEAGLTWVGAPPAAIRALGDKAGAREVAQAVGAPIAQGSPGPVATIREAAEVAGRIGYPVAIKAVHGGGGRGFRTAADENALPAAFEAASREAKAAFGRGECLIEQQIVRPRHIETQCLADEHGTVRVLSTRDCTLQRRNQKILEEAPAPGLEPQQEQTLMEASQRILAHVGYVGAATCEFLLGADGRITFMEANARIQVEHTVTEEITGVDLVAWQLRIAAGEALPESFDAPRGHAFQFRINAEDPAHGFVPVTGTITGYREPAGPGVRMDSGVGAGTTVGADFDPMLAKLIVWGPDRATALARSRRALDEYAVEGVSTLLPLHRSLVDAPDFSGEQLRTTTRWLEEDFMPAWAADRAPAPSEDAGEPAEQVEVVVEVDGHRLVVTVPAELAAPAARPQRSRRVTRRSARAAAATGTLTAPMQGTIVAVDVAPGDRVAAGDRLAVIEAMKMEQPLTAAHDAVVRAVAVGPGAGVRSGDVLVEFEA
;
A
#
# COMPACT_ATOMS: atom_id res chain seq x y z
N MET A 1 63.77 -16.91 25.65
CA MET A 1 62.69 -16.84 24.62
C MET A 1 61.52 -17.63 25.14
N THR A 2 60.60 -16.96 25.82
CA THR A 2 59.38 -17.55 26.41
C THR A 2 58.25 -17.25 25.45
N ALA A 3 57.62 -18.28 24.91
CA ALA A 3 56.46 -18.19 24.05
C ALA A 3 55.22 -17.74 24.88
N ALA A 4 54.51 -16.71 24.39
CA ALA A 4 53.23 -16.31 24.94
C ALA A 4 52.17 -17.36 24.60
N PRO A 5 51.21 -17.62 25.50
CA PRO A 5 50.11 -18.56 25.21
C PRO A 5 49.14 -17.92 24.20
N ALA A 6 48.74 -18.72 23.20
CA ALA A 6 47.66 -18.40 22.27
C ALA A 6 46.36 -18.20 23.03
N ALA A 7 45.73 -17.05 22.82
CA ALA A 7 44.37 -16.79 23.31
C ALA A 7 43.41 -17.75 22.63
N SER A 8 42.77 -18.60 23.45
CA SER A 8 41.67 -19.45 23.03
C SER A 8 40.50 -18.54 22.59
N GLN A 9 40.11 -18.63 21.34
CA GLN A 9 38.81 -18.14 20.89
C GLN A 9 37.73 -18.99 21.59
N GLU A 10 37.13 -18.42 22.63
CA GLU A 10 35.87 -18.93 23.16
C GLU A 10 34.80 -18.77 22.05
N THR A 11 34.45 -19.90 21.45
CA THR A 11 33.23 -20.02 20.65
C THR A 11 32.07 -19.72 21.58
N ARG A 12 31.53 -18.49 21.50
CA ARG A 12 30.23 -18.14 22.09
C ARG A 12 29.21 -19.10 21.47
N THR A 13 28.77 -20.06 22.22
CA THR A 13 27.59 -20.86 21.91
C THR A 13 26.39 -19.94 22.00
N GLU A 14 25.96 -19.45 20.83
CA GLU A 14 24.76 -18.63 20.68
C GLU A 14 23.56 -19.45 21.17
N THR A 15 22.93 -19.00 22.23
CA THR A 15 21.68 -19.56 22.72
C THR A 15 20.56 -19.01 21.84
N LEU A 16 20.18 -19.76 20.80
CA LEU A 16 18.97 -19.48 20.01
C LEU A 16 17.77 -19.37 20.96
N ARG A 17 16.98 -18.33 20.80
CA ARG A 17 15.69 -18.15 21.49
C ARG A 17 14.62 -18.85 20.68
N PRO A 18 14.16 -20.05 21.01
CA PRO A 18 13.23 -20.77 20.14
C PRO A 18 11.89 -20.03 20.09
N VAL A 19 11.55 -19.46 18.93
CA VAL A 19 10.21 -18.98 18.63
C VAL A 19 9.35 -20.21 18.31
N ARG A 20 8.33 -20.46 19.14
CA ARG A 20 7.48 -21.66 19.03
C ARG A 20 6.04 -21.32 18.70
N ARG A 21 5.59 -20.13 19.08
CA ARG A 21 4.21 -19.70 18.93
C ARG A 21 4.12 -18.19 18.69
N VAL A 22 3.64 -17.79 17.52
CA VAL A 22 3.64 -16.41 17.06
C VAL A 22 2.24 -15.83 17.07
N LEU A 23 2.02 -14.73 17.81
CA LEU A 23 0.85 -13.89 17.59
C LEU A 23 1.05 -13.02 16.34
N ILE A 24 0.13 -13.12 15.40
CA ILE A 24 0.10 -12.32 14.18
C ILE A 24 -0.78 -11.10 14.44
N ALA A 25 -0.14 -9.94 14.69
CA ALA A 25 -0.81 -8.69 14.99
C ALA A 25 -1.19 -7.94 13.70
N ASN A 26 -1.84 -8.64 12.79
CA ASN A 26 -2.23 -8.14 11.47
C ASN A 26 -3.40 -8.96 10.89
N ARG A 27 -3.90 -8.57 9.69
CA ARG A 27 -5.02 -9.20 9.00
C ARG A 27 -4.76 -9.40 7.50
N GLY A 28 -5.75 -9.96 6.82
CA GLY A 28 -5.76 -10.05 5.36
C GLY A 28 -4.69 -10.97 4.80
N GLU A 29 -4.15 -10.61 3.64
CA GLU A 29 -3.21 -11.46 2.92
C GLU A 29 -1.88 -11.60 3.65
N ILE A 30 -1.41 -10.52 4.35
CA ILE A 30 -0.13 -10.60 5.09
C ILE A 30 -0.24 -11.49 6.32
N ALA A 31 -1.37 -11.50 7.01
CA ALA A 31 -1.58 -12.43 8.11
C ALA A 31 -1.53 -13.88 7.61
N LEU A 32 -2.16 -14.16 6.47
CA LEU A 32 -2.09 -15.49 5.84
C LEU A 32 -0.67 -15.84 5.38
N ARG A 33 0.08 -14.85 4.85
CA ARG A 33 1.49 -15.05 4.46
C ARG A 33 2.35 -15.45 5.66
N ILE A 34 2.13 -14.83 6.82
CA ILE A 34 2.84 -15.14 8.06
C ILE A 34 2.41 -16.52 8.59
N VAL A 35 1.11 -16.86 8.56
CA VAL A 35 0.62 -18.21 8.92
C VAL A 35 1.33 -19.29 8.11
N ARG A 36 1.48 -19.10 6.80
CA ARG A 36 2.19 -20.03 5.91
C ARG A 36 3.66 -20.17 6.29
N ALA A 37 4.38 -19.07 6.53
CA ALA A 37 5.77 -19.12 6.97
C ALA A 37 5.93 -19.83 8.32
N CYS A 38 5.02 -19.59 9.27
CA CYS A 38 5.01 -20.31 10.54
C CYS A 38 4.85 -21.81 10.34
N LYS A 39 3.92 -22.25 9.48
CA LYS A 39 3.69 -23.67 9.17
C LYS A 39 4.91 -24.33 8.54
N ASP A 40 5.55 -23.66 7.60
CA ASP A 40 6.75 -24.16 6.92
C ASP A 40 7.94 -24.31 7.88
N LEU A 41 7.99 -23.49 8.93
CA LEU A 41 9.00 -23.55 9.99
C LEU A 41 8.61 -24.44 11.19
N GLY A 42 7.42 -25.02 11.19
CA GLY A 42 6.91 -25.80 12.34
C GLY A 42 6.60 -24.95 13.58
N ILE A 43 6.30 -23.67 13.39
CA ILE A 43 5.94 -22.69 14.43
C ILE A 43 4.42 -22.60 14.50
N ALA A 44 3.85 -22.65 15.71
CA ALA A 44 2.41 -22.45 15.89
C ALA A 44 2.01 -20.99 15.62
N SER A 45 0.93 -20.77 14.88
CA SER A 45 0.41 -19.46 14.52
C SER A 45 -0.86 -19.12 15.29
N VAL A 46 -0.94 -17.89 15.78
CA VAL A 46 -2.12 -17.33 16.46
C VAL A 46 -2.61 -16.14 15.68
N ALA A 47 -3.80 -16.24 15.12
CA ALA A 47 -4.44 -15.13 14.41
C ALA A 47 -5.24 -14.24 15.38
N ALA A 48 -5.01 -12.93 15.34
CA ALA A 48 -5.89 -11.93 15.92
C ALA A 48 -6.87 -11.46 14.85
N TYR A 49 -8.18 -11.47 15.11
CA TYR A 49 -9.15 -11.10 14.09
C TYR A 49 -10.29 -10.20 14.61
N SER A 50 -10.72 -9.27 13.79
CA SER A 50 -11.92 -8.46 14.02
C SER A 50 -13.19 -9.24 13.66
N ALA A 51 -14.34 -8.77 14.14
CA ALA A 51 -15.62 -9.40 13.77
C ALA A 51 -15.88 -9.46 12.25
N ALA A 52 -15.31 -8.50 11.48
CA ALA A 52 -15.43 -8.47 10.03
C ALA A 52 -14.61 -9.57 9.33
N ASP A 53 -13.60 -10.10 10.00
CA ASP A 53 -12.68 -11.11 9.47
C ASP A 53 -12.96 -12.54 9.99
N ALA A 54 -14.09 -12.77 10.68
CA ALA A 54 -14.37 -14.04 11.36
C ALA A 54 -14.24 -15.28 10.43
N ASP A 55 -14.65 -15.14 9.17
CA ASP A 55 -14.60 -16.20 8.15
C ASP A 55 -13.38 -16.08 7.23
N ALA A 56 -12.41 -15.17 7.53
CA ALA A 56 -11.27 -14.95 6.67
C ALA A 56 -10.31 -16.14 6.64
N ARG A 57 -9.63 -16.35 5.51
CA ARG A 57 -8.71 -17.48 5.30
C ARG A 57 -7.59 -17.57 6.32
N PHE A 58 -7.04 -16.43 6.78
CA PHE A 58 -5.98 -16.42 7.78
C PHE A 58 -6.47 -16.89 9.16
N VAL A 59 -7.75 -16.66 9.49
CA VAL A 59 -8.38 -17.13 10.73
C VAL A 59 -8.56 -18.65 10.72
N THR A 60 -9.06 -19.17 9.59
CA THR A 60 -9.34 -20.60 9.44
C THR A 60 -8.10 -21.47 9.25
N LEU A 61 -6.99 -20.88 8.78
CA LEU A 61 -5.73 -21.60 8.51
C LEU A 61 -4.69 -21.47 9.61
N ALA A 62 -4.83 -20.52 10.54
CA ALA A 62 -4.00 -20.45 11.74
C ALA A 62 -4.25 -21.64 12.67
N ASP A 63 -3.28 -21.97 13.53
CA ASP A 63 -3.43 -23.04 14.51
C ASP A 63 -4.42 -22.67 15.60
N ASP A 64 -4.43 -21.38 16.00
CA ASP A 64 -5.44 -20.78 16.89
C ASP A 64 -5.84 -19.39 16.40
N ALA A 65 -7.05 -18.97 16.75
CA ALA A 65 -7.55 -17.67 16.40
C ALA A 65 -8.35 -17.05 17.56
N TYR A 66 -8.13 -15.75 17.79
CA TYR A 66 -8.77 -15.01 18.87
C TYR A 66 -9.42 -13.74 18.34
N LYS A 67 -10.68 -13.56 18.72
CA LYS A 67 -11.43 -12.37 18.36
C LYS A 67 -10.96 -11.16 19.17
N LEU A 68 -10.72 -10.06 18.48
CA LEU A 68 -10.52 -8.74 19.07
C LEU A 68 -11.89 -8.08 19.29
N GLU A 69 -12.10 -7.55 20.49
CA GLU A 69 -13.30 -6.80 20.79
C GLU A 69 -13.16 -5.37 20.23
N GLY A 70 -14.18 -4.92 19.49
CA GLY A 70 -14.19 -3.64 18.79
C GLY A 70 -14.52 -3.78 17.31
N ARG A 71 -14.70 -2.63 16.62
CA ARG A 71 -15.08 -2.56 15.21
C ARG A 71 -14.09 -1.80 14.35
N THR A 72 -13.40 -0.84 14.95
CA THR A 72 -12.44 0.03 14.27
C THR A 72 -11.01 -0.49 14.44
N ALA A 73 -10.10 -0.06 13.56
CA ALA A 73 -8.69 -0.37 13.71
C ALA A 73 -8.11 0.14 15.04
N ALA A 74 -8.58 1.30 15.53
CA ALA A 74 -8.14 1.88 16.80
C ALA A 74 -8.52 1.01 18.01
N GLU A 75 -9.68 0.36 17.97
CA GLU A 75 -10.15 -0.53 19.04
C GLU A 75 -9.52 -1.92 18.98
N THR A 76 -9.00 -2.32 17.80
CA THR A 76 -8.51 -3.67 17.51
C THR A 76 -7.01 -3.69 17.26
N TYR A 77 -6.58 -3.62 16.00
CA TYR A 77 -5.19 -3.80 15.58
C TYR A 77 -4.24 -2.64 15.95
N LEU A 78 -4.76 -1.50 16.41
CA LEU A 78 -3.97 -0.36 16.92
C LEU A 78 -3.98 -0.29 18.47
N SER A 79 -4.63 -1.24 19.16
CA SER A 79 -4.69 -1.28 20.62
C SER A 79 -3.54 -2.13 21.19
N ILE A 80 -2.44 -1.48 21.58
CA ILE A 80 -1.27 -2.15 22.19
C ILE A 80 -1.68 -3.01 23.40
N PRO A 81 -2.45 -2.50 24.39
CA PRO A 81 -2.83 -3.30 25.55
C PRO A 81 -3.60 -4.58 25.18
N THR A 82 -4.52 -4.48 24.20
CA THR A 82 -5.33 -5.61 23.73
C THR A 82 -4.46 -6.68 23.10
N LEU A 83 -3.48 -6.29 22.26
CA LEU A 83 -2.58 -7.24 21.60
C LEU A 83 -1.61 -7.91 22.56
N ILE A 84 -1.10 -7.20 23.58
CA ILE A 84 -0.25 -7.78 24.63
C ILE A 84 -1.05 -8.77 25.50
N ASP A 85 -2.26 -8.39 25.95
CA ASP A 85 -3.14 -9.32 26.68
C ASP A 85 -3.43 -10.58 25.85
N LEU A 86 -3.71 -10.41 24.56
CA LEU A 86 -3.95 -11.54 23.65
C LEU A 86 -2.72 -12.43 23.51
N ALA A 87 -1.53 -11.86 23.39
CA ALA A 87 -0.29 -12.64 23.30
C ALA A 87 -0.11 -13.54 24.54
N HIS A 88 -0.33 -13.00 25.73
CA HIS A 88 -0.26 -13.78 26.98
C HIS A 88 -1.35 -14.85 27.07
N ARG A 89 -2.60 -14.50 26.79
CA ARG A 89 -3.72 -15.46 26.85
C ARG A 89 -3.59 -16.62 25.87
N SER A 90 -3.03 -16.33 24.70
CA SER A 90 -2.79 -17.36 23.66
C SER A 90 -1.54 -18.21 23.90
N GLY A 91 -0.71 -17.81 24.89
CA GLY A 91 0.58 -18.45 25.13
C GLY A 91 1.60 -18.23 24.01
N ALA A 92 1.46 -17.15 23.26
CA ALA A 92 2.45 -16.75 22.26
C ALA A 92 3.77 -16.36 22.95
N ASP A 93 4.90 -16.72 22.35
CA ASP A 93 6.24 -16.34 22.79
C ASP A 93 6.86 -15.25 21.88
N ALA A 94 6.21 -14.97 20.74
CA ALA A 94 6.62 -13.93 19.82
C ALA A 94 5.42 -13.21 19.20
N VAL A 95 5.65 -11.97 18.72
CA VAL A 95 4.66 -11.14 18.02
C VAL A 95 5.23 -10.70 16.67
N HIS A 96 4.51 -11.02 15.59
CA HIS A 96 4.83 -10.56 14.24
C HIS A 96 3.83 -9.48 13.81
N PRO A 97 4.27 -8.24 13.55
CA PRO A 97 3.37 -7.13 13.23
C PRO A 97 2.96 -7.07 11.74
N GLY A 98 3.61 -7.81 10.86
CA GLY A 98 3.43 -7.67 9.42
C GLY A 98 3.86 -6.31 8.88
N TYR A 99 2.97 -5.63 8.16
CA TYR A 99 3.13 -4.24 7.71
C TYR A 99 1.86 -3.41 8.01
N GLY A 100 1.97 -2.08 8.01
CA GLY A 100 0.88 -1.20 8.45
C GLY A 100 0.60 -1.30 9.95
N TYR A 101 -0.54 -0.82 10.39
CA TYR A 101 -0.92 -0.79 11.81
C TYR A 101 0.23 -0.39 12.75
N LEU A 102 0.65 -1.30 13.63
CA LEU A 102 1.70 -1.07 14.61
C LEU A 102 3.08 -1.59 14.20
N ALA A 103 3.27 -1.97 12.93
CA ALA A 103 4.54 -2.54 12.46
C ALA A 103 5.74 -1.58 12.57
N GLU A 104 5.50 -0.27 12.55
CA GLU A 104 6.51 0.78 12.73
C GLU A 104 6.30 1.57 14.02
N SER A 105 5.59 0.99 15.01
CA SER A 105 5.44 1.58 16.34
C SER A 105 6.56 1.14 17.27
N ALA A 106 7.44 2.06 17.62
CA ALA A 106 8.50 1.84 18.61
C ALA A 106 7.93 1.52 20.00
N GLU A 107 6.77 2.09 20.32
CA GLU A 107 6.04 1.87 21.57
C GLU A 107 5.52 0.42 21.64
N PHE A 108 4.98 -0.10 20.54
CA PHE A 108 4.52 -1.49 20.49
C PHE A 108 5.68 -2.47 20.58
N ALA A 109 6.75 -2.22 19.83
CA ALA A 109 7.96 -3.05 19.92
C ALA A 109 8.55 -3.08 21.33
N ALA A 110 8.57 -1.92 22.02
CA ALA A 110 9.00 -1.83 23.43
C ALA A 110 8.05 -2.60 24.36
N ALA A 111 6.73 -2.42 24.22
CA ALA A 111 5.74 -3.10 25.05
C ALA A 111 5.79 -4.63 24.89
N VAL A 112 6.03 -5.14 23.68
CA VAL A 112 6.25 -6.58 23.43
C VAL A 112 7.49 -7.09 24.19
N ALA A 113 8.60 -6.36 24.11
CA ALA A 113 9.83 -6.72 24.83
C ALA A 113 9.67 -6.64 26.36
N GLU A 114 9.00 -5.60 26.88
CA GLU A 114 8.70 -5.43 28.31
C GLU A 114 7.77 -6.54 28.83
N ALA A 115 6.89 -7.05 27.99
CA ALA A 115 6.03 -8.20 28.28
C ALA A 115 6.77 -9.55 28.28
N GLY A 116 8.09 -9.57 28.01
CA GLY A 116 8.91 -10.79 27.93
C GLY A 116 8.70 -11.60 26.66
N LEU A 117 8.12 -11.00 25.61
CA LEU A 117 7.85 -11.60 24.32
C LEU A 117 8.92 -11.22 23.30
N THR A 118 9.15 -12.10 22.31
CA THR A 118 10.04 -11.81 21.18
C THR A 118 9.32 -10.92 20.16
N TRP A 119 9.88 -9.76 19.87
CA TRP A 119 9.44 -8.89 18.79
C TRP A 119 10.04 -9.34 17.45
N VAL A 120 9.22 -9.64 16.45
CA VAL A 120 9.68 -9.99 15.10
C VAL A 120 9.77 -8.71 14.26
N GLY A 121 10.90 -8.02 14.36
CA GLY A 121 11.12 -6.74 13.70
C GLY A 121 12.30 -5.97 14.29
N ALA A 122 12.42 -4.71 13.88
CA ALA A 122 13.53 -3.84 14.28
C ALA A 122 13.46 -3.45 15.77
N PRO A 123 14.61 -3.20 16.42
CA PRO A 123 14.64 -2.66 17.77
C PRO A 123 13.91 -1.30 17.86
N PRO A 124 13.24 -0.97 18.99
CA PRO A 124 12.53 0.29 19.16
C PRO A 124 13.38 1.54 18.85
N ALA A 125 14.68 1.49 19.13
CA ALA A 125 15.61 2.59 18.84
C ALA A 125 15.79 2.80 17.34
N ALA A 126 15.93 1.72 16.56
CA ALA A 126 16.05 1.78 15.11
C ALA A 126 14.73 2.25 14.45
N ILE A 127 13.58 1.77 14.96
CA ILE A 127 12.27 2.26 14.50
C ILE A 127 12.15 3.77 14.72
N ARG A 128 12.52 4.29 15.89
CA ARG A 128 12.50 5.74 16.18
C ARG A 128 13.46 6.53 15.29
N ALA A 129 14.68 6.03 15.09
CA ALA A 129 15.69 6.70 14.28
C ALA A 129 15.30 6.83 12.80
N LEU A 130 14.59 5.85 12.27
CA LEU A 130 14.17 5.81 10.86
C LEU A 130 12.71 6.23 10.62
N GLY A 131 11.89 6.29 11.68
CA GLY A 131 10.45 6.48 11.59
C GLY A 131 10.00 7.89 11.28
N ASP A 132 10.85 8.91 11.48
CA ASP A 132 10.56 10.26 11.04
C ASP A 132 11.54 10.70 9.94
N LYS A 133 11.08 11.60 9.06
CA LYS A 133 11.87 12.03 7.89
C LYS A 133 13.13 12.82 8.25
N ALA A 134 13.12 13.53 9.37
CA ALA A 134 14.27 14.30 9.82
C ALA A 134 15.33 13.36 10.37
N GLY A 135 14.95 12.43 11.26
CA GLY A 135 15.86 11.41 11.81
C GLY A 135 16.44 10.51 10.73
N ALA A 136 15.63 10.00 9.81
CA ALA A 136 16.13 9.19 8.70
C ALA A 136 17.11 9.96 7.81
N ARG A 137 16.86 11.26 7.56
CA ARG A 137 17.77 12.13 6.81
C ARG A 137 19.09 12.37 7.56
N GLU A 138 19.03 12.61 8.87
CA GLU A 138 20.23 12.77 9.71
C GLU A 138 21.09 11.49 9.68
N VAL A 139 20.48 10.32 9.82
CA VAL A 139 21.16 9.02 9.67
C VAL A 139 21.81 8.90 8.29
N ALA A 140 21.05 9.16 7.22
CA ALA A 140 21.55 9.08 5.85
C ALA A 140 22.73 10.04 5.63
N GLN A 141 22.65 11.26 6.16
CA GLN A 141 23.73 12.25 6.08
C GLN A 141 24.98 11.80 6.86
N ALA A 142 24.81 11.26 8.05
CA ALA A 142 25.91 10.79 8.90
C ALA A 142 26.74 9.68 8.24
N VAL A 143 26.10 8.82 7.43
CA VAL A 143 26.76 7.72 6.72
C VAL A 143 27.16 8.06 5.28
N GLY A 144 26.97 9.31 4.84
CA GLY A 144 27.29 9.74 3.47
C GLY A 144 26.41 9.08 2.40
N ALA A 145 25.17 8.74 2.72
CA ALA A 145 24.19 8.29 1.72
C ALA A 145 23.75 9.48 0.84
N PRO A 146 23.33 9.24 -0.41
CA PRO A 146 22.88 10.31 -1.30
C PRO A 146 21.56 10.90 -0.78
N ILE A 147 21.55 12.18 -0.43
CA ILE A 147 20.36 12.92 0.00
C ILE A 147 20.08 14.11 -0.90
N ALA A 148 18.82 14.58 -0.95
CA ALA A 148 18.50 15.82 -1.63
C ALA A 148 19.24 17.00 -1.01
N GLN A 149 19.72 17.93 -1.83
CA GLN A 149 20.19 19.20 -1.31
C GLN A 149 19.00 19.94 -0.66
N GLY A 150 19.23 20.56 0.48
CA GLY A 150 18.10 21.17 1.19
C GLY A 150 18.53 22.01 2.39
N SER A 151 17.53 22.32 3.23
CA SER A 151 17.75 22.99 4.49
C SER A 151 18.52 22.07 5.45
N PRO A 152 19.46 22.62 6.23
CA PRO A 152 20.21 21.84 7.23
C PRO A 152 19.31 21.37 8.40
N GLY A 153 18.13 21.93 8.51
CA GLY A 153 17.13 21.62 9.53
C GLY A 153 15.80 22.26 9.19
N PRO A 154 14.81 22.19 10.11
CA PRO A 154 13.52 22.82 9.91
C PRO A 154 13.63 24.33 9.67
N VAL A 155 12.83 24.85 8.74
CA VAL A 155 12.64 26.29 8.50
C VAL A 155 11.25 26.70 8.98
N ALA A 156 11.16 27.82 9.66
CA ALA A 156 9.91 28.32 10.24
C ALA A 156 9.35 29.55 9.49
N THR A 157 10.19 30.20 8.67
CA THR A 157 9.82 31.44 7.99
C THR A 157 10.05 31.36 6.49
N ILE A 158 9.24 32.14 5.75
CA ILE A 158 9.38 32.27 4.29
C ILE A 158 10.75 32.83 3.89
N ARG A 159 11.35 33.70 4.69
CA ARG A 159 12.69 34.24 4.43
C ARG A 159 13.75 33.15 4.47
N GLU A 160 13.74 32.30 5.50
CA GLU A 160 14.64 31.14 5.59
C GLU A 160 14.42 30.19 4.41
N ALA A 161 13.14 29.92 4.05
CA ALA A 161 12.81 29.08 2.91
C ALA A 161 13.37 29.64 1.59
N ALA A 162 13.26 30.96 1.36
CA ALA A 162 13.79 31.64 0.18
C ALA A 162 15.33 31.60 0.12
N GLU A 163 16.01 31.81 1.25
CA GLU A 163 17.47 31.72 1.35
C GLU A 163 17.97 30.30 1.00
N VAL A 164 17.27 29.25 1.48
CA VAL A 164 17.59 27.87 1.14
C VAL A 164 17.32 27.60 -0.34
N ALA A 165 16.11 27.95 -0.84
CA ALA A 165 15.71 27.71 -2.22
C ALA A 165 16.65 28.43 -3.22
N GLY A 166 17.05 29.66 -2.92
CA GLY A 166 18.02 30.43 -3.73
C GLY A 166 19.40 29.76 -3.81
N ARG A 167 19.83 29.06 -2.73
CA ARG A 167 21.10 28.33 -2.68
C ARG A 167 21.05 27.00 -3.44
N ILE A 168 19.95 26.22 -3.30
CA ILE A 168 19.86 24.88 -3.89
C ILE A 168 19.27 24.87 -5.30
N GLY A 169 18.65 25.98 -5.73
CA GLY A 169 17.98 26.11 -7.02
C GLY A 169 16.55 25.56 -7.03
N TYR A 170 15.76 26.07 -7.96
CA TYR A 170 14.38 25.62 -8.22
C TYR A 170 14.35 24.52 -9.29
N PRO A 171 13.29 23.66 -9.31
CA PRO A 171 12.15 23.66 -8.38
C PRO A 171 12.53 23.09 -7.01
N VAL A 172 11.79 23.52 -5.96
CA VAL A 172 11.96 23.04 -4.60
C VAL A 172 10.69 22.35 -4.08
N ALA A 173 10.90 21.34 -3.24
CA ALA A 173 9.89 20.67 -2.45
C ALA A 173 9.88 21.25 -1.03
N ILE A 174 8.68 21.49 -0.50
CA ILE A 174 8.43 21.95 0.85
C ILE A 174 7.73 20.80 1.57
N LYS A 175 8.31 20.32 2.64
CA LYS A 175 7.82 19.12 3.36
C LYS A 175 7.63 19.47 4.83
N ALA A 176 6.45 19.22 5.40
CA ALA A 176 6.25 19.32 6.85
C ALA A 176 7.18 18.37 7.59
N VAL A 177 7.87 18.85 8.63
CA VAL A 177 8.81 18.03 9.45
C VAL A 177 8.12 16.80 10.03
N HIS A 178 6.92 16.98 10.58
CA HIS A 178 6.13 15.93 11.20
C HIS A 178 5.06 15.34 10.25
N GLY A 179 5.15 15.63 8.93
CA GLY A 179 4.19 15.19 7.92
C GLY A 179 4.44 13.77 7.40
N GLY A 180 3.36 13.07 7.09
CA GLY A 180 3.37 11.75 6.46
C GLY A 180 2.27 11.62 5.40
N GLY A 181 2.40 10.65 4.46
CA GLY A 181 1.36 10.36 3.47
C GLY A 181 1.03 11.50 2.49
N GLY A 182 1.99 12.43 2.23
CA GLY A 182 1.78 13.55 1.32
C GLY A 182 1.19 14.82 1.97
N ARG A 183 0.77 14.78 3.23
CA ARG A 183 0.29 15.95 3.96
C ARG A 183 1.43 16.91 4.29
N GLY A 184 1.18 18.21 4.08
CA GLY A 184 2.20 19.25 4.25
C GLY A 184 3.31 19.17 3.19
N PHE A 185 3.05 18.53 2.04
CA PHE A 185 3.93 18.52 0.88
C PHE A 185 3.43 19.51 -0.17
N ARG A 186 4.30 20.42 -0.57
CA ARG A 186 4.06 21.38 -1.68
C ARG A 186 5.32 21.52 -2.50
N THR A 187 5.16 22.01 -3.72
CA THR A 187 6.29 22.30 -4.62
C THR A 187 6.22 23.75 -5.05
N ALA A 188 7.38 24.37 -5.22
CA ALA A 188 7.50 25.70 -5.82
C ALA A 188 8.41 25.61 -7.04
N ALA A 189 7.87 25.94 -8.21
CA ALA A 189 8.59 25.88 -9.48
C ALA A 189 9.64 26.99 -9.59
N ASP A 190 9.40 28.12 -8.94
CA ASP A 190 10.22 29.32 -8.96
C ASP A 190 10.06 30.15 -7.67
N GLU A 191 10.76 31.26 -7.58
CA GLU A 191 10.74 32.17 -6.44
C GLU A 191 9.34 32.78 -6.20
N ASN A 192 8.56 33.02 -7.24
CA ASN A 192 7.22 33.63 -7.12
C ASN A 192 6.21 32.66 -6.52
N ALA A 193 6.36 31.37 -6.81
CA ALA A 193 5.48 30.32 -6.28
C ALA A 193 5.79 29.94 -4.82
N LEU A 194 7.02 30.19 -4.33
CA LEU A 194 7.49 29.76 -3.03
C LEU A 194 6.66 30.27 -1.85
N PRO A 195 6.25 31.57 -1.76
CA PRO A 195 5.51 32.07 -0.61
C PRO A 195 4.17 31.34 -0.41
N ALA A 196 3.37 31.23 -1.46
CA ALA A 196 2.07 30.58 -1.39
C ALA A 196 2.19 29.09 -1.05
N ALA A 197 3.18 28.40 -1.64
CA ALA A 197 3.45 26.99 -1.38
C ALA A 197 3.91 26.75 0.06
N PHE A 198 4.80 27.59 0.60
CA PHE A 198 5.31 27.48 1.98
C PHE A 198 4.20 27.75 3.00
N GLU A 199 3.40 28.80 2.82
CA GLU A 199 2.28 29.11 3.71
C GLU A 199 1.24 28.00 3.72
N ALA A 200 0.93 27.41 2.56
CA ALA A 200 -0.01 26.31 2.46
C ALA A 200 0.51 25.06 3.19
N ALA A 201 1.77 24.67 2.96
CA ALA A 201 2.39 23.54 3.62
C ALA A 201 2.46 23.72 5.14
N SER A 202 2.92 24.90 5.60
CA SER A 202 3.05 25.23 7.02
C SER A 202 1.69 25.27 7.73
N ARG A 203 0.67 25.84 7.09
CA ARG A 203 -0.71 25.91 7.62
C ARG A 203 -1.32 24.52 7.76
N GLU A 204 -1.18 23.68 6.74
CA GLU A 204 -1.65 22.29 6.76
C GLU A 204 -0.93 21.47 7.83
N ALA A 205 0.40 21.60 7.94
CA ALA A 205 1.20 20.96 8.97
C ALA A 205 0.76 21.36 10.38
N LYS A 206 0.53 22.67 10.59
CA LYS A 206 0.08 23.18 11.89
C LYS A 206 -1.32 22.67 12.24
N ALA A 207 -2.22 22.58 11.29
CA ALA A 207 -3.57 22.05 11.51
C ALA A 207 -3.56 20.55 11.84
N ALA A 208 -2.74 19.76 11.14
CA ALA A 208 -2.70 18.32 11.28
C ALA A 208 -1.83 17.84 12.47
N PHE A 209 -0.73 18.55 12.77
CA PHE A 209 0.32 18.07 13.70
C PHE A 209 0.64 19.06 14.82
N GLY A 210 -0.05 20.22 14.86
CA GLY A 210 0.18 21.27 15.87
C GLY A 210 1.44 22.13 15.64
N ARG A 211 2.28 21.78 14.65
CA ARG A 211 3.56 22.43 14.32
C ARG A 211 3.68 22.66 12.82
N GLY A 212 4.16 23.84 12.43
CA GLY A 212 4.18 24.27 11.02
C GLY A 212 5.57 24.37 10.39
N GLU A 213 6.62 23.85 11.04
CA GLU A 213 7.97 23.84 10.51
C GLU A 213 8.10 22.90 9.31
N CYS A 214 8.80 23.37 8.27
CA CYS A 214 9.00 22.65 7.03
C CYS A 214 10.48 22.41 6.74
N LEU A 215 10.79 21.40 5.97
CA LEU A 215 12.06 21.21 5.28
C LEU A 215 11.92 21.72 3.85
N ILE A 216 12.96 22.36 3.33
CA ILE A 216 13.06 22.77 1.94
C ILE A 216 14.12 21.90 1.28
N GLU A 217 13.75 21.23 0.19
CA GLU A 217 14.65 20.33 -0.53
C GLU A 217 14.57 20.58 -2.04
N GLN A 218 15.65 20.32 -2.77
CA GLN A 218 15.61 20.30 -4.21
C GLN A 218 14.60 19.26 -4.70
N GLN A 219 13.64 19.66 -5.52
CA GLN A 219 12.67 18.75 -6.09
C GLN A 219 13.29 17.95 -7.23
N ILE A 220 13.14 16.64 -7.17
CA ILE A 220 13.45 15.77 -8.29
C ILE A 220 12.19 15.70 -9.16
N VAL A 221 12.31 16.17 -10.40
CA VAL A 221 11.18 16.26 -11.32
C VAL A 221 10.96 14.90 -11.99
N ARG A 222 9.73 14.39 -11.93
CA ARG A 222 9.32 13.12 -12.57
C ARG A 222 10.33 11.97 -12.35
N PRO A 223 10.68 11.67 -11.09
CA PRO A 223 11.64 10.61 -10.80
C PRO A 223 11.05 9.22 -11.00
N ARG A 224 11.91 8.22 -11.06
CA ARG A 224 11.56 6.84 -10.74
C ARG A 224 11.69 6.63 -9.23
N HIS A 225 10.90 5.70 -8.70
CA HIS A 225 10.95 5.28 -7.31
C HIS A 225 11.63 3.91 -7.23
N ILE A 226 12.86 3.91 -6.79
CA ILE A 226 13.69 2.70 -6.66
C ILE A 226 13.90 2.39 -5.19
N GLU A 227 13.88 1.13 -4.83
CA GLU A 227 14.10 0.71 -3.45
C GLU A 227 14.94 -0.56 -3.37
N THR A 228 15.50 -0.81 -2.18
CA THR A 228 16.32 -1.98 -1.90
C THR A 228 15.69 -2.84 -0.82
N GLN A 229 15.67 -4.17 -1.01
CA GLN A 229 15.28 -5.10 0.04
C GLN A 229 16.48 -5.51 0.87
N CYS A 230 16.36 -5.32 2.18
CA CYS A 230 17.43 -5.64 3.13
C CYS A 230 16.97 -6.66 4.18
N LEU A 231 17.93 -7.42 4.69
CA LEU A 231 17.84 -8.21 5.91
C LEU A 231 19.02 -7.85 6.81
N ALA A 232 18.80 -7.77 8.12
CA ALA A 232 19.83 -7.52 9.11
C ALA A 232 19.64 -8.44 10.32
N ASP A 233 20.73 -8.96 10.88
CA ASP A 233 20.71 -9.82 12.06
C ASP A 233 21.17 -9.12 13.34
N GLU A 234 21.03 -9.78 14.48
CA GLU A 234 21.48 -9.27 15.79
C GLU A 234 23.03 -9.21 15.91
N HIS A 235 23.77 -9.82 14.96
CA HIS A 235 25.23 -9.88 14.93
C HIS A 235 25.88 -8.71 14.18
N GLY A 236 25.03 -7.80 13.65
CA GLY A 236 25.47 -6.64 12.89
C GLY A 236 25.68 -6.89 11.39
N THR A 237 25.26 -8.07 10.89
CA THR A 237 25.31 -8.35 9.46
C THR A 237 24.12 -7.72 8.76
N VAL A 238 24.37 -6.92 7.71
CA VAL A 238 23.35 -6.39 6.83
C VAL A 238 23.55 -6.95 5.41
N ARG A 239 22.50 -7.51 4.83
CA ARG A 239 22.46 -8.02 3.45
C ARG A 239 21.45 -7.26 2.64
N VAL A 240 21.85 -6.73 1.50
CA VAL A 240 20.94 -6.16 0.48
C VAL A 240 20.74 -7.21 -0.59
N LEU A 241 19.49 -7.63 -0.77
CA LEU A 241 19.17 -8.81 -1.60
C LEU A 241 18.92 -8.43 -3.07
N SER A 242 18.23 -7.32 -3.30
CA SER A 242 17.83 -6.88 -4.64
C SER A 242 17.29 -5.46 -4.60
N THR A 243 17.11 -4.89 -5.78
CA THR A 243 16.37 -3.64 -6.02
C THR A 243 14.95 -3.94 -6.47
N ARG A 244 14.04 -2.98 -6.28
CA ARG A 244 12.68 -2.95 -6.84
C ARG A 244 12.42 -1.60 -7.50
N ASP A 245 11.62 -1.61 -8.55
CA ASP A 245 11.01 -0.40 -9.10
C ASP A 245 9.55 -0.32 -8.67
N CYS A 246 9.21 0.74 -7.97
CA CYS A 246 7.89 1.03 -7.44
C CYS A 246 7.33 2.34 -8.01
N THR A 247 7.72 2.67 -9.22
CA THR A 247 7.39 3.94 -9.90
C THR A 247 5.91 4.06 -10.22
N LEU A 248 5.24 2.93 -10.54
CA LEU A 248 3.82 2.96 -10.85
C LEU A 248 2.97 3.13 -9.59
N GLN A 249 2.59 4.35 -9.34
CA GLN A 249 1.84 4.75 -8.15
C GLN A 249 0.80 5.82 -8.48
N ARG A 250 -0.21 5.92 -7.62
CA ARG A 250 -1.20 6.98 -7.64
C ARG A 250 -1.26 7.63 -6.25
N ARG A 251 -1.13 8.96 -6.19
CA ARG A 251 -1.10 9.72 -4.92
C ARG A 251 -0.15 9.11 -3.90
N ASN A 252 1.05 8.75 -4.35
CA ASN A 252 2.09 8.07 -3.56
C ASN A 252 1.72 6.64 -3.08
N GLN A 253 0.67 6.04 -3.60
CA GLN A 253 0.34 4.63 -3.36
C GLN A 253 0.78 3.78 -4.54
N LYS A 254 1.63 2.82 -4.28
CA LYS A 254 2.13 1.85 -5.26
C LYS A 254 0.97 0.98 -5.77
N ILE A 255 0.92 0.74 -7.07
CA ILE A 255 -0.13 -0.05 -7.74
C ILE A 255 0.46 -1.31 -8.37
N LEU A 256 1.66 -1.16 -8.94
CA LEU A 256 2.43 -2.23 -9.57
C LEU A 256 3.90 -2.04 -9.22
N GLU A 257 4.57 -3.13 -8.86
CA GLU A 257 5.99 -3.17 -8.53
C GLU A 257 6.70 -4.24 -9.36
N GLU A 258 7.99 -4.01 -9.67
CA GLU A 258 8.81 -5.00 -10.37
C GLU A 258 10.20 -5.15 -9.72
N ALA A 259 10.79 -6.33 -9.86
CA ALA A 259 12.14 -6.66 -9.40
C ALA A 259 12.87 -7.57 -10.41
N PRO A 260 14.20 -7.36 -10.60
CA PRO A 260 14.95 -6.20 -10.11
C PRO A 260 14.53 -4.90 -10.81
N ALA A 261 14.90 -3.74 -10.28
CA ALA A 261 14.62 -2.46 -10.94
C ALA A 261 15.33 -2.41 -12.31
N PRO A 262 14.58 -2.26 -13.42
CA PRO A 262 15.16 -2.33 -14.75
C PRO A 262 15.93 -1.05 -15.11
N GLY A 263 16.95 -1.19 -15.98
CA GLY A 263 17.68 -0.07 -16.56
C GLY A 263 18.49 0.77 -15.56
N LEU A 264 18.91 0.18 -14.45
CA LEU A 264 19.89 0.78 -13.56
C LEU A 264 21.29 0.57 -14.14
N GLU A 265 22.10 1.62 -14.11
CA GLU A 265 23.53 1.50 -14.38
C GLU A 265 24.22 0.76 -13.19
N PRO A 266 25.29 -0.04 -13.44
CA PRO A 266 25.96 -0.78 -12.35
C PRO A 266 26.41 0.11 -11.18
N GLN A 267 26.86 1.34 -11.45
CA GLN A 267 27.25 2.29 -10.43
C GLN A 267 26.07 2.80 -9.61
N GLN A 268 24.89 2.92 -10.21
CA GLN A 268 23.66 3.30 -9.51
C GLN A 268 23.22 2.19 -8.57
N GLU A 269 23.19 0.95 -9.05
CA GLU A 269 22.85 -0.21 -8.23
C GLU A 269 23.81 -0.35 -7.03
N GLN A 270 25.11 -0.24 -7.26
CA GLN A 270 26.10 -0.26 -6.19
C GLN A 270 25.85 0.85 -5.16
N THR A 271 25.58 2.08 -5.62
CA THR A 271 25.28 3.22 -4.74
C THR A 271 24.06 2.96 -3.85
N LEU A 272 22.99 2.39 -4.42
CA LEU A 272 21.77 2.03 -3.69
C LEU A 272 22.07 0.98 -2.61
N MET A 273 22.79 -0.09 -2.98
CA MET A 273 23.12 -1.18 -2.07
C MET A 273 24.01 -0.73 -0.91
N GLU A 274 25.09 0.00 -1.21
CA GLU A 274 26.02 0.50 -0.19
C GLU A 274 25.37 1.53 0.74
N ALA A 275 24.54 2.43 0.20
CA ALA A 275 23.83 3.41 1.02
C ALA A 275 22.89 2.71 2.01
N SER A 276 22.11 1.73 1.54
CA SER A 276 21.17 0.97 2.37
C SER A 276 21.89 0.19 3.46
N GLN A 277 22.99 -0.48 3.12
CA GLN A 277 23.81 -1.21 4.09
C GLN A 277 24.34 -0.29 5.19
N ARG A 278 24.89 0.88 4.82
CA ARG A 278 25.44 1.85 5.78
C ARG A 278 24.35 2.44 6.68
N ILE A 279 23.19 2.80 6.12
CA ILE A 279 22.06 3.34 6.89
C ILE A 279 21.62 2.34 7.95
N LEU A 280 21.35 1.09 7.57
CA LEU A 280 20.84 0.06 8.47
C LEU A 280 21.88 -0.37 9.52
N ALA A 281 23.14 -0.50 9.13
CA ALA A 281 24.24 -0.80 10.05
C ALA A 281 24.42 0.30 11.10
N HIS A 282 24.28 1.58 10.72
CA HIS A 282 24.44 2.72 11.62
C HIS A 282 23.43 2.73 12.77
N VAL A 283 22.19 2.32 12.50
CA VAL A 283 21.12 2.29 13.52
C VAL A 283 21.03 0.96 14.25
N GLY A 284 21.92 0.01 14.00
CA GLY A 284 21.86 -1.34 14.59
C GLY A 284 20.54 -2.05 14.23
N TYR A 285 20.18 -2.02 12.95
CA TYR A 285 18.92 -2.59 12.48
C TYR A 285 18.90 -4.11 12.61
N VAL A 286 17.70 -4.68 12.88
CA VAL A 286 17.45 -6.12 12.93
C VAL A 286 16.13 -6.41 12.22
N GLY A 287 16.07 -7.48 11.44
CA GLY A 287 14.89 -7.89 10.68
C GLY A 287 14.91 -7.49 9.21
N ALA A 288 13.74 -7.46 8.58
CA ALA A 288 13.58 -7.01 7.20
C ALA A 288 13.36 -5.50 7.13
N ALA A 289 14.03 -4.84 6.19
CA ALA A 289 13.90 -3.41 5.92
C ALA A 289 13.87 -3.13 4.42
N THR A 290 13.39 -1.94 4.09
CA THR A 290 13.50 -1.38 2.74
C THR A 290 14.01 0.05 2.84
N CYS A 291 15.02 0.39 2.02
CA CYS A 291 15.45 1.77 1.81
C CYS A 291 14.90 2.26 0.46
N GLU A 292 14.21 3.38 0.48
CA GLU A 292 13.55 3.98 -0.68
C GLU A 292 14.35 5.18 -1.21
N PHE A 293 14.46 5.27 -2.55
CA PHE A 293 15.20 6.29 -3.25
C PHE A 293 14.43 6.84 -4.45
N LEU A 294 14.69 8.08 -4.80
CA LEU A 294 14.29 8.67 -6.07
C LEU A 294 15.48 8.65 -7.04
N LEU A 295 15.22 8.20 -8.26
CA LEU A 295 16.18 8.27 -9.37
C LEU A 295 15.68 9.32 -10.37
N GLY A 296 16.40 10.43 -10.47
CA GLY A 296 16.11 11.51 -11.41
C GLY A 296 16.47 11.13 -12.85
N ALA A 297 15.89 11.83 -13.82
CA ALA A 297 16.23 11.68 -15.24
C ALA A 297 17.70 12.04 -15.56
N ASP A 298 18.36 12.80 -14.69
CA ASP A 298 19.79 13.13 -14.73
C ASP A 298 20.68 12.03 -14.11
N GLY A 299 20.11 10.90 -13.74
CA GLY A 299 20.81 9.78 -13.11
C GLY A 299 21.10 9.95 -11.61
N ARG A 300 20.69 11.06 -11.00
CA ARG A 300 20.91 11.35 -9.59
C ARG A 300 20.01 10.50 -8.72
N ILE A 301 20.64 9.86 -7.72
CA ILE A 301 19.96 9.08 -6.70
C ILE A 301 19.77 9.95 -5.46
N THR A 302 18.62 9.84 -4.81
CA THR A 302 18.30 10.56 -3.57
C THR A 302 17.54 9.66 -2.62
N PHE A 303 18.06 9.44 -1.42
CA PHE A 303 17.38 8.71 -0.36
C PHE A 303 16.12 9.46 0.07
N MET A 304 15.04 8.72 0.22
CA MET A 304 13.74 9.23 0.67
C MET A 304 13.45 8.88 2.13
N GLU A 305 13.39 7.59 2.39
CA GLU A 305 13.05 7.04 3.70
C GLU A 305 13.50 5.58 3.81
N ALA A 306 13.49 5.04 5.04
CA ALA A 306 13.64 3.62 5.28
C ALA A 306 12.39 3.10 6.01
N ASN A 307 11.84 1.98 5.53
CA ASN A 307 10.71 1.34 6.16
C ASN A 307 11.22 0.23 7.09
N ALA A 308 10.99 0.42 8.40
CA ALA A 308 11.49 -0.45 9.45
C ALA A 308 10.63 -1.73 9.63
N ARG A 309 10.26 -2.36 8.54
CA ARG A 309 9.36 -3.53 8.47
C ARG A 309 9.47 -4.21 7.12
N ILE A 310 8.78 -5.36 6.98
CA ILE A 310 8.50 -5.93 5.67
C ILE A 310 7.53 -5.04 4.88
N GLN A 311 7.65 -5.01 3.57
CA GLN A 311 6.75 -4.25 2.70
C GLN A 311 5.76 -5.16 1.96
N VAL A 312 4.68 -4.54 1.41
CA VAL A 312 3.67 -5.25 0.61
C VAL A 312 4.32 -5.99 -0.56
N GLU A 313 5.26 -5.32 -1.23
CA GLU A 313 5.97 -5.75 -2.43
C GLU A 313 7.18 -6.65 -2.20
N HIS A 314 7.37 -7.17 -0.99
CA HIS A 314 8.46 -8.11 -0.68
C HIS A 314 8.47 -9.35 -1.57
N THR A 315 7.32 -9.75 -2.05
CA THR A 315 7.11 -10.98 -2.83
C THR A 315 7.85 -11.01 -4.15
N VAL A 316 8.01 -9.87 -4.86
CA VAL A 316 8.81 -9.86 -6.11
C VAL A 316 10.29 -10.12 -5.84
N THR A 317 10.80 -9.69 -4.69
CA THR A 317 12.17 -10.03 -4.27
C THR A 317 12.28 -11.52 -3.93
N GLU A 318 11.29 -12.10 -3.23
CA GLU A 318 11.25 -13.53 -2.94
C GLU A 318 11.30 -14.36 -4.22
N GLU A 319 10.51 -13.99 -5.25
CA GLU A 319 10.45 -14.72 -6.52
C GLU A 319 11.78 -14.71 -7.30
N ILE A 320 12.52 -13.61 -7.27
CA ILE A 320 13.79 -13.53 -8.01
C ILE A 320 15.00 -14.05 -7.24
N THR A 321 14.93 -14.09 -5.88
CA THR A 321 16.05 -14.52 -5.03
C THR A 321 15.87 -15.92 -4.47
N GLY A 322 14.64 -16.43 -4.42
CA GLY A 322 14.32 -17.68 -3.71
C GLY A 322 14.40 -17.56 -2.19
N VAL A 323 14.53 -16.37 -1.65
CA VAL A 323 14.64 -16.10 -0.21
C VAL A 323 13.26 -15.84 0.38
N ASP A 324 12.78 -16.68 1.29
CA ASP A 324 11.56 -16.41 2.06
C ASP A 324 11.84 -15.35 3.14
N LEU A 325 11.46 -14.11 2.86
CA LEU A 325 11.73 -12.97 3.74
C LEU A 325 10.99 -13.06 5.08
N VAL A 326 9.77 -13.58 5.09
CA VAL A 326 8.98 -13.74 6.32
C VAL A 326 9.56 -14.85 7.19
N ALA A 327 9.99 -15.97 6.58
CA ALA A 327 10.70 -17.01 7.29
C ALA A 327 12.03 -16.48 7.89
N TRP A 328 12.76 -15.66 7.15
CA TRP A 328 13.98 -15.02 7.66
C TRP A 328 13.71 -14.04 8.80
N GLN A 329 12.61 -13.29 8.76
CA GLN A 329 12.24 -12.46 9.92
C GLN A 329 12.07 -13.30 11.20
N LEU A 330 11.42 -14.46 11.10
CA LEU A 330 11.24 -15.38 12.23
C LEU A 330 12.55 -16.01 12.71
N ARG A 331 13.43 -16.41 11.78
CA ARG A 331 14.76 -16.96 12.09
C ARG A 331 15.66 -15.92 12.76
N ILE A 332 15.71 -14.70 12.22
CA ILE A 332 16.47 -13.58 12.81
C ILE A 332 15.96 -13.29 14.23
N ALA A 333 14.65 -13.25 14.42
CA ALA A 333 14.05 -13.02 15.74
C ALA A 333 14.36 -14.16 16.74
N ALA A 334 14.61 -15.35 16.24
CA ALA A 334 15.12 -16.48 17.04
C ALA A 334 16.63 -16.41 17.33
N GLY A 335 17.36 -15.43 16.78
CA GLY A 335 18.80 -15.23 16.97
C GLY A 335 19.68 -15.90 15.91
N GLU A 336 19.10 -16.38 14.79
CA GLU A 336 19.86 -16.99 13.71
C GLU A 336 20.65 -15.91 12.93
N ALA A 337 21.93 -16.19 12.69
CA ALA A 337 22.78 -15.31 11.89
C ALA A 337 22.44 -15.42 10.40
N LEU A 338 22.55 -14.30 9.68
CA LEU A 338 22.44 -14.29 8.23
C LEU A 338 23.62 -15.03 7.58
N PRO A 339 23.41 -15.73 6.46
CA PRO A 339 24.49 -16.38 5.73
C PRO A 339 25.49 -15.34 5.21
N GLU A 340 26.69 -15.81 4.90
CA GLU A 340 27.74 -14.95 4.33
C GLU A 340 27.29 -14.30 3.02
N SER A 341 26.49 -14.99 2.21
CA SER A 341 25.86 -14.47 1.00
C SER A 341 24.56 -15.22 0.71
N PHE A 342 23.67 -14.56 -0.03
CA PHE A 342 22.53 -15.21 -0.70
C PHE A 342 22.86 -15.40 -2.19
N ASP A 343 22.15 -16.31 -2.84
CA ASP A 343 22.26 -16.48 -4.29
C ASP A 343 21.90 -15.19 -5.02
N ALA A 344 22.55 -14.95 -6.15
CA ALA A 344 22.25 -13.81 -7.01
C ALA A 344 20.80 -13.89 -7.54
N PRO A 345 20.08 -12.76 -7.64
CA PRO A 345 18.75 -12.71 -8.22
C PRO A 345 18.69 -13.32 -9.62
N ARG A 346 17.59 -14.01 -9.93
CA ARG A 346 17.36 -14.69 -11.23
C ARG A 346 16.02 -14.30 -11.82
N GLY A 347 16.04 -13.93 -13.09
CA GLY A 347 14.83 -13.58 -13.82
C GLY A 347 14.27 -12.22 -13.43
N HIS A 348 12.96 -12.08 -13.58
CA HIS A 348 12.24 -10.84 -13.34
C HIS A 348 10.85 -11.14 -12.80
N ALA A 349 10.35 -10.35 -11.88
CA ALA A 349 9.02 -10.52 -11.28
C ALA A 349 8.24 -9.21 -11.23
N PHE A 350 6.93 -9.30 -11.43
CA PHE A 350 5.97 -8.22 -11.24
C PHE A 350 5.02 -8.57 -10.12
N GLN A 351 4.61 -7.59 -9.34
CA GLN A 351 3.49 -7.68 -8.40
C GLN A 351 2.41 -6.69 -8.78
N PHE A 352 1.17 -7.16 -8.81
CA PHE A 352 -0.03 -6.36 -9.05
C PHE A 352 -0.86 -6.33 -7.76
N ARG A 353 -1.15 -5.13 -7.25
CA ARG A 353 -2.04 -4.97 -6.10
C ARG A 353 -3.49 -5.05 -6.56
N ILE A 354 -4.21 -6.02 -6.06
CA ILE A 354 -5.62 -6.22 -6.39
C ILE A 354 -6.46 -5.60 -5.28
N ASN A 355 -6.76 -4.33 -5.44
CA ASN A 355 -7.58 -3.57 -4.51
C ASN A 355 -9.04 -3.55 -4.95
N ALA A 356 -9.97 -3.54 -3.98
CA ALA A 356 -11.38 -3.26 -4.19
C ALA A 356 -11.59 -1.75 -4.36
N GLU A 357 -11.22 -1.25 -5.52
CA GLU A 357 -11.29 0.16 -5.92
C GLU A 357 -11.81 0.27 -7.34
N ASP A 358 -12.52 1.36 -7.65
CA ASP A 358 -13.01 1.65 -8.99
C ASP A 358 -12.11 2.68 -9.69
N PRO A 359 -11.21 2.23 -10.60
CA PRO A 359 -10.29 3.13 -11.28
C PRO A 359 -10.99 4.06 -12.30
N ALA A 360 -12.18 3.71 -12.78
CA ALA A 360 -12.95 4.55 -13.69
C ALA A 360 -13.60 5.74 -12.97
N HIS A 361 -13.89 5.59 -11.68
CA HIS A 361 -14.49 6.62 -10.84
C HIS A 361 -13.53 7.16 -9.78
N GLY A 362 -12.28 7.43 -10.17
CA GLY A 362 -11.29 8.09 -9.30
C GLY A 362 -10.73 7.20 -8.18
N PHE A 363 -10.76 5.88 -8.34
CA PHE A 363 -10.27 4.89 -7.37
C PHE A 363 -11.02 4.92 -6.03
N VAL A 364 -12.33 5.16 -6.11
CA VAL A 364 -13.17 5.07 -4.92
C VAL A 364 -13.13 3.65 -4.39
N PRO A 365 -12.85 3.42 -3.10
CA PRO A 365 -12.98 2.10 -2.49
C PRO A 365 -14.41 1.56 -2.64
N VAL A 366 -14.49 0.28 -2.99
CA VAL A 366 -15.76 -0.40 -3.25
C VAL A 366 -16.02 -1.42 -2.15
N THR A 367 -17.25 -1.42 -1.64
CA THR A 367 -17.72 -2.43 -0.68
C THR A 367 -18.71 -3.39 -1.36
N GLY A 368 -18.79 -4.63 -0.90
CA GLY A 368 -19.69 -5.62 -1.46
C GLY A 368 -19.27 -7.04 -1.15
N THR A 369 -20.02 -8.02 -1.66
CA THR A 369 -19.68 -9.43 -1.51
C THR A 369 -19.08 -9.95 -2.81
N ILE A 370 -17.92 -10.59 -2.73
CA ILE A 370 -17.28 -11.28 -3.85
C ILE A 370 -18.15 -12.50 -4.19
N THR A 371 -18.83 -12.46 -5.33
CA THR A 371 -19.74 -13.54 -5.77
C THR A 371 -19.02 -14.60 -6.58
N GLY A 372 -17.95 -14.21 -7.29
CA GLY A 372 -17.08 -15.12 -8.03
C GLY A 372 -15.61 -14.74 -7.82
N TYR A 373 -14.75 -15.76 -7.64
CA TYR A 373 -13.31 -15.58 -7.44
C TYR A 373 -12.55 -16.70 -8.12
N ARG A 374 -11.77 -16.37 -9.14
CA ARG A 374 -10.94 -17.32 -9.89
C ARG A 374 -9.52 -16.81 -9.96
N GLU A 375 -8.63 -17.45 -9.21
CA GLU A 375 -7.20 -17.16 -9.23
C GLU A 375 -6.55 -17.69 -10.52
N PRO A 376 -5.62 -16.94 -11.13
CA PRO A 376 -4.81 -17.42 -12.24
C PRO A 376 -3.80 -18.47 -11.76
N ALA A 377 -3.33 -19.30 -12.68
CA ALA A 377 -2.36 -20.35 -12.37
C ALA A 377 -1.31 -20.52 -13.48
N GLY A 378 -0.45 -21.51 -13.32
CA GLY A 378 0.57 -21.89 -14.30
C GLY A 378 1.97 -21.40 -13.96
N PRO A 379 2.96 -21.65 -14.85
CA PRO A 379 4.37 -21.39 -14.56
C PRO A 379 4.64 -19.92 -14.20
N GLY A 380 5.30 -19.70 -13.05
CA GLY A 380 5.69 -18.38 -12.58
C GLY A 380 4.53 -17.51 -12.09
N VAL A 381 3.38 -18.09 -11.74
CA VAL A 381 2.24 -17.38 -11.15
C VAL A 381 2.08 -17.76 -9.69
N ARG A 382 2.08 -16.74 -8.81
CA ARG A 382 1.84 -16.85 -7.37
C ARG A 382 0.71 -15.91 -6.97
N MET A 383 -0.17 -16.40 -6.10
CA MET A 383 -1.24 -15.61 -5.49
C MET A 383 -1.08 -15.53 -3.97
N ASP A 384 -0.95 -14.32 -3.47
CA ASP A 384 -1.06 -14.02 -2.04
C ASP A 384 -2.41 -13.32 -1.81
N SER A 385 -3.44 -14.11 -1.48
CA SER A 385 -4.83 -13.67 -1.41
C SER A 385 -5.40 -13.81 -0.01
N GLY A 386 -5.99 -12.74 0.52
CA GLY A 386 -6.73 -12.73 1.78
C GLY A 386 -8.21 -13.08 1.65
N VAL A 387 -8.72 -13.19 0.41
CA VAL A 387 -10.16 -13.32 0.11
C VAL A 387 -10.48 -14.55 -0.73
N GLY A 388 -11.76 -14.80 -0.92
CA GLY A 388 -12.30 -15.84 -1.81
C GLY A 388 -13.78 -15.54 -2.13
N ALA A 389 -14.42 -16.42 -2.89
CA ALA A 389 -15.86 -16.33 -3.14
C ALA A 389 -16.64 -16.37 -1.81
N GLY A 390 -17.62 -15.50 -1.64
CA GLY A 390 -18.39 -15.32 -0.40
C GLY A 390 -17.82 -14.29 0.56
N THR A 391 -16.55 -13.83 0.38
CA THR A 391 -15.96 -12.79 1.24
C THR A 391 -16.69 -11.46 1.05
N THR A 392 -17.06 -10.82 2.18
CA THR A 392 -17.62 -9.48 2.19
C THR A 392 -16.53 -8.46 2.42
N VAL A 393 -16.33 -7.56 1.45
CA VAL A 393 -15.42 -6.42 1.52
C VAL A 393 -16.13 -5.28 2.22
N GLY A 394 -15.65 -4.89 3.38
CA GLY A 394 -16.17 -3.77 4.19
C GLY A 394 -15.35 -2.49 3.99
N ALA A 395 -15.83 -1.40 4.62
CA ALA A 395 -15.14 -0.11 4.64
C ALA A 395 -14.27 0.10 5.89
N ASP A 396 -14.18 -0.89 6.78
CA ASP A 396 -13.54 -0.75 8.09
C ASP A 396 -12.01 -0.82 8.01
N PHE A 397 -11.46 -1.44 6.95
CA PHE A 397 -10.03 -1.71 6.77
C PHE A 397 -9.57 -1.33 5.36
N ASP A 398 -8.32 -1.66 5.01
CA ASP A 398 -7.73 -1.39 3.70
C ASP A 398 -8.45 -2.14 2.56
N PRO A 399 -8.41 -1.61 1.30
CA PRO A 399 -9.12 -2.22 0.17
C PRO A 399 -8.36 -3.39 -0.46
N MET A 400 -7.19 -3.77 0.03
CA MET A 400 -6.36 -4.81 -0.59
C MET A 400 -6.97 -6.19 -0.41
N LEU A 401 -7.31 -6.84 -1.53
CA LEU A 401 -7.86 -8.19 -1.57
C LEU A 401 -6.75 -9.24 -1.69
N ALA A 402 -5.82 -8.98 -2.60
CA ALA A 402 -4.78 -9.93 -2.96
C ALA A 402 -3.60 -9.23 -3.67
N LYS A 403 -2.51 -9.98 -3.81
CA LYS A 403 -1.38 -9.66 -4.68
C LYS A 403 -1.25 -10.79 -5.71
N LEU A 404 -1.18 -10.42 -6.98
CA LEU A 404 -0.77 -11.32 -8.05
C LEU A 404 0.70 -11.08 -8.33
N ILE A 405 1.52 -12.11 -8.19
CA ILE A 405 2.95 -12.06 -8.45
C ILE A 405 3.25 -12.94 -9.65
N VAL A 406 4.00 -12.41 -10.62
CA VAL A 406 4.31 -13.13 -11.86
C VAL A 406 5.80 -13.06 -12.15
N TRP A 407 6.44 -14.22 -12.17
CA TRP A 407 7.87 -14.37 -12.45
C TRP A 407 8.12 -14.91 -13.87
N GLY A 408 9.23 -14.49 -14.47
CA GLY A 408 9.79 -15.04 -15.71
C GLY A 408 11.32 -15.07 -15.67
N PRO A 409 11.97 -15.87 -16.55
CA PRO A 409 13.43 -15.90 -16.65
C PRO A 409 14.02 -14.55 -17.13
N ASP A 410 13.20 -13.71 -17.72
CA ASP A 410 13.50 -12.34 -18.14
C ASP A 410 12.24 -11.47 -18.07
N ARG A 411 12.40 -10.15 -18.22
CA ARG A 411 11.31 -9.16 -18.13
C ARG A 411 10.23 -9.39 -19.19
N ALA A 412 10.63 -9.70 -20.42
CA ALA A 412 9.68 -9.92 -21.53
C ALA A 412 8.79 -11.15 -21.27
N THR A 413 9.38 -12.23 -20.79
CA THR A 413 8.64 -13.45 -20.40
C THR A 413 7.73 -13.19 -19.21
N ALA A 414 8.21 -12.45 -18.19
CA ALA A 414 7.39 -12.07 -17.03
C ALA A 414 6.18 -11.22 -17.46
N LEU A 415 6.35 -10.25 -18.36
CA LEU A 415 5.26 -9.46 -18.95
C LEU A 415 4.26 -10.32 -19.74
N ALA A 416 4.75 -11.23 -20.58
CA ALA A 416 3.87 -12.13 -21.35
C ALA A 416 3.03 -13.03 -20.42
N ARG A 417 3.64 -13.55 -19.35
CA ARG A 417 2.94 -14.31 -18.30
C ARG A 417 1.95 -13.44 -17.52
N SER A 418 2.30 -12.18 -17.27
CA SER A 418 1.42 -11.23 -16.57
C SER A 418 0.14 -10.96 -17.35
N ARG A 419 0.24 -10.75 -18.69
CA ARG A 419 -0.94 -10.62 -19.55
C ARG A 419 -1.86 -11.82 -19.43
N ARG A 420 -1.32 -13.03 -19.61
CA ARG A 420 -2.09 -14.27 -19.46
C ARG A 420 -2.73 -14.40 -18.08
N ALA A 421 -1.97 -14.17 -17.02
CA ALA A 421 -2.46 -14.30 -15.65
C ALA A 421 -3.57 -13.28 -15.33
N LEU A 422 -3.42 -12.03 -15.79
CA LEU A 422 -4.43 -11.00 -15.62
C LEU A 422 -5.72 -11.29 -16.40
N ASP A 423 -5.61 -11.92 -17.59
CA ASP A 423 -6.77 -12.34 -18.40
C ASP A 423 -7.52 -13.50 -17.74
N GLU A 424 -6.80 -14.45 -17.12
CA GLU A 424 -7.39 -15.58 -16.39
C GLU A 424 -8.01 -15.17 -15.05
N TYR A 425 -7.55 -14.07 -14.44
CA TYR A 425 -7.98 -13.64 -13.12
C TYR A 425 -9.36 -12.99 -13.17
N ALA A 426 -10.30 -13.48 -12.38
CA ALA A 426 -11.65 -12.92 -12.27
C ALA A 426 -12.05 -12.71 -10.81
N VAL A 427 -12.59 -11.52 -10.53
CA VAL A 427 -13.25 -11.14 -9.28
C VAL A 427 -14.61 -10.54 -9.65
N GLU A 428 -15.68 -11.12 -9.14
CA GLU A 428 -17.05 -10.71 -9.41
C GLU A 428 -17.73 -10.22 -8.13
N GLY A 429 -18.66 -9.28 -8.26
CA GLY A 429 -19.43 -8.71 -7.15
C GLY A 429 -18.83 -7.41 -6.57
N VAL A 430 -17.54 -7.13 -6.83
CA VAL A 430 -16.87 -5.87 -6.46
C VAL A 430 -15.98 -5.38 -7.59
N SER A 431 -15.90 -4.07 -7.80
CA SER A 431 -14.93 -3.48 -8.73
C SER A 431 -13.52 -3.58 -8.17
N THR A 432 -12.54 -3.83 -9.05
CA THR A 432 -11.13 -3.96 -8.68
C THR A 432 -10.22 -3.25 -9.67
N LEU A 433 -8.92 -3.17 -9.35
CA LEU A 433 -7.90 -2.63 -10.25
C LEU A 433 -7.55 -3.56 -11.44
N LEU A 434 -8.13 -4.75 -11.57
CA LEU A 434 -7.84 -5.70 -12.66
C LEU A 434 -7.96 -5.08 -14.07
N PRO A 435 -9.01 -4.31 -14.41
CA PRO A 435 -9.11 -3.68 -15.73
C PRO A 435 -7.98 -2.67 -16.00
N LEU A 436 -7.52 -1.96 -14.98
CA LEU A 436 -6.40 -1.05 -15.07
C LEU A 436 -5.09 -1.82 -15.31
N HIS A 437 -4.83 -2.88 -14.55
CA HIS A 437 -3.63 -3.70 -14.68
C HIS A 437 -3.49 -4.32 -16.09
N ARG A 438 -4.59 -4.81 -16.66
CA ARG A 438 -4.62 -5.33 -18.04
C ARG A 438 -4.17 -4.28 -19.07
N SER A 439 -4.57 -3.03 -18.86
CA SER A 439 -4.16 -1.93 -19.75
C SER A 439 -2.73 -1.47 -19.50
N LEU A 440 -2.27 -1.48 -18.24
CA LEU A 440 -0.91 -1.06 -17.87
C LEU A 440 0.17 -1.96 -18.47
N VAL A 441 -0.03 -3.29 -18.45
CA VAL A 441 0.97 -4.23 -19.00
C VAL A 441 1.14 -4.13 -20.52
N ASP A 442 0.20 -3.48 -21.22
CA ASP A 442 0.25 -3.22 -22.65
C ASP A 442 0.70 -1.79 -22.99
N ALA A 443 0.78 -0.90 -22.00
CA ALA A 443 1.21 0.47 -22.23
C ALA A 443 2.67 0.53 -22.72
N PRO A 444 2.96 1.14 -23.89
CA PRO A 444 4.31 1.14 -24.47
C PRO A 444 5.39 1.77 -23.58
N ASP A 445 5.02 2.79 -22.79
CA ASP A 445 5.94 3.47 -21.87
C ASP A 445 6.37 2.57 -20.70
N PHE A 446 5.56 1.58 -20.36
CA PHE A 446 5.86 0.60 -19.32
C PHE A 446 6.42 -0.71 -19.89
N SER A 447 5.78 -1.25 -20.93
CA SER A 447 6.12 -2.58 -21.47
C SER A 447 7.30 -2.57 -22.46
N GLY A 448 7.69 -1.39 -22.96
CA GLY A 448 8.77 -1.23 -23.92
C GLY A 448 10.16 -1.50 -23.35
N GLU A 449 11.16 -1.56 -24.24
CA GLU A 449 12.57 -1.72 -23.85
C GLU A 449 13.09 -0.51 -23.04
N GLN A 450 12.62 0.69 -23.39
CA GLN A 450 12.93 1.92 -22.67
C GLN A 450 11.74 2.31 -21.79
N LEU A 451 11.92 2.18 -20.48
CA LEU A 451 10.93 2.66 -19.52
C LEU A 451 10.84 4.19 -19.56
N ARG A 452 9.64 4.70 -19.73
CA ARG A 452 9.33 6.13 -19.68
C ARG A 452 8.43 6.50 -18.51
N THR A 453 8.12 5.53 -17.66
CA THR A 453 7.30 5.72 -16.49
C THR A 453 8.02 6.55 -15.44
N THR A 454 7.27 7.42 -14.78
CA THR A 454 7.70 8.25 -13.64
C THR A 454 6.66 8.16 -12.55
N THR A 455 6.95 8.63 -11.34
CA THR A 455 6.00 8.62 -10.21
C THR A 455 4.69 9.37 -10.48
N ARG A 456 4.66 10.21 -11.53
CA ARG A 456 3.47 10.95 -11.95
C ARG A 456 2.85 10.45 -13.25
N TRP A 457 3.54 9.55 -13.96
CA TRP A 457 3.12 9.08 -15.28
C TRP A 457 1.71 8.49 -15.27
N LEU A 458 1.37 7.71 -14.26
CA LEU A 458 0.05 7.08 -14.17
C LEU A 458 -1.08 8.14 -14.15
N GLU A 459 -0.93 9.17 -13.32
CA GLU A 459 -1.96 10.21 -13.12
C GLU A 459 -1.99 11.24 -14.24
N GLU A 460 -0.81 11.67 -14.71
CA GLU A 460 -0.69 12.81 -15.64
C GLU A 460 -0.75 12.37 -17.10
N ASP A 461 -0.20 11.19 -17.44
CA ASP A 461 -0.04 10.76 -18.83
C ASP A 461 -1.00 9.60 -19.19
N PHE A 462 -1.13 8.57 -18.35
CA PHE A 462 -1.87 7.35 -18.68
C PHE A 462 -3.37 7.45 -18.38
N MET A 463 -3.75 7.83 -17.16
CA MET A 463 -5.16 7.83 -16.72
C MET A 463 -6.09 8.71 -17.56
N PRO A 464 -5.70 9.91 -18.04
CA PRO A 464 -6.59 10.72 -18.85
C PRO A 464 -7.06 10.02 -20.14
N ALA A 465 -6.15 9.33 -20.86
CA ALA A 465 -6.49 8.58 -22.06
C ALA A 465 -7.29 7.30 -21.70
N TRP A 466 -6.87 6.58 -20.67
CA TRP A 466 -7.51 5.35 -20.22
C TRP A 466 -8.97 5.55 -19.78
N ALA A 467 -9.26 6.66 -19.09
CA ALA A 467 -10.61 7.03 -18.66
C ALA A 467 -11.49 7.47 -19.85
N ALA A 468 -10.91 8.20 -20.80
CA ALA A 468 -11.64 8.64 -22.00
C ALA A 468 -12.14 7.48 -22.86
N ASP A 469 -11.32 6.43 -23.03
CA ASP A 469 -11.70 5.22 -23.78
C ASP A 469 -12.84 4.42 -23.13
N ARG A 470 -13.11 4.65 -21.84
CA ARG A 470 -14.12 3.92 -21.06
C ARG A 470 -15.29 4.78 -20.63
N ALA A 471 -15.25 6.06 -20.95
CA ALA A 471 -16.40 6.94 -20.74
C ALA A 471 -17.58 6.38 -21.58
N PRO A 472 -18.76 6.15 -20.98
CA PRO A 472 -19.92 5.75 -21.75
C PRO A 472 -20.16 6.81 -22.83
N ALA A 473 -20.29 6.37 -24.09
CA ALA A 473 -20.73 7.27 -25.15
C ALA A 473 -22.01 7.97 -24.67
N PRO A 474 -22.16 9.29 -24.89
CA PRO A 474 -23.40 9.96 -24.52
C PRO A 474 -24.56 9.23 -25.19
N SER A 475 -25.33 8.49 -24.42
CA SER A 475 -26.50 7.76 -24.91
C SER A 475 -27.61 8.78 -25.06
N GLU A 476 -28.03 9.05 -26.29
CA GLU A 476 -29.23 9.84 -26.58
C GLU A 476 -30.53 9.14 -26.16
N ASP A 477 -30.46 7.86 -25.74
CA ASP A 477 -31.60 7.09 -25.21
C ASP A 477 -31.11 6.11 -24.12
N ALA A 478 -31.21 6.51 -22.88
CA ALA A 478 -31.05 5.60 -21.74
C ALA A 478 -32.33 4.78 -21.51
N GLY A 479 -32.62 3.84 -22.38
CA GLY A 479 -33.42 2.68 -22.05
C GLY A 479 -32.72 1.86 -20.97
N GLU A 480 -33.46 1.24 -20.04
CA GLU A 480 -32.90 0.37 -18.99
C GLU A 480 -31.88 -0.61 -19.62
N PRO A 481 -30.68 -0.76 -19.04
CA PRO A 481 -29.71 -1.70 -19.58
C PRO A 481 -30.31 -3.09 -19.55
N ALA A 482 -30.49 -3.70 -20.73
CA ALA A 482 -30.93 -5.08 -20.86
C ALA A 482 -29.91 -5.97 -20.15
N GLU A 483 -30.39 -6.88 -19.31
CA GLU A 483 -29.57 -7.89 -18.66
C GLU A 483 -28.81 -8.66 -19.77
N GLN A 484 -27.49 -8.68 -19.70
CA GLN A 484 -26.63 -9.34 -20.69
C GLN A 484 -26.13 -10.67 -20.13
N VAL A 485 -26.11 -11.69 -20.99
CA VAL A 485 -25.64 -13.03 -20.64
C VAL A 485 -24.59 -13.47 -21.65
N GLU A 486 -23.51 -14.03 -21.16
CA GLU A 486 -22.50 -14.67 -22.03
C GLU A 486 -22.97 -16.05 -22.45
N VAL A 487 -23.03 -16.28 -23.76
CA VAL A 487 -23.39 -17.56 -24.36
C VAL A 487 -22.20 -18.08 -25.16
N VAL A 488 -21.84 -19.33 -24.89
CA VAL A 488 -20.81 -20.01 -25.70
C VAL A 488 -21.48 -20.58 -26.93
N VAL A 489 -21.07 -20.12 -28.12
CA VAL A 489 -21.51 -20.62 -29.40
C VAL A 489 -20.35 -21.27 -30.16
N GLU A 490 -20.65 -22.26 -30.96
CA GLU A 490 -19.68 -22.89 -31.88
C GLU A 490 -20.07 -22.55 -33.31
N VAL A 491 -19.14 -21.91 -34.03
CA VAL A 491 -19.32 -21.55 -35.44
C VAL A 491 -18.17 -22.17 -36.24
N ASP A 492 -18.48 -23.04 -37.18
CA ASP A 492 -17.48 -23.74 -38.02
C ASP A 492 -16.39 -24.48 -37.23
N GLY A 493 -16.76 -25.07 -36.06
CA GLY A 493 -15.82 -25.75 -35.17
C GLY A 493 -14.99 -24.80 -34.28
N HIS A 494 -15.20 -23.49 -34.35
CA HIS A 494 -14.57 -22.50 -33.48
C HIS A 494 -15.51 -22.10 -32.34
N ARG A 495 -15.02 -22.24 -31.11
CA ARG A 495 -15.75 -21.83 -29.90
C ARG A 495 -15.61 -20.32 -29.70
N LEU A 496 -16.74 -19.61 -29.72
CA LEU A 496 -16.84 -18.17 -29.47
C LEU A 496 -17.67 -17.92 -28.21
N VAL A 497 -17.25 -16.94 -27.41
CA VAL A 497 -18.07 -16.40 -26.32
C VAL A 497 -18.73 -15.13 -26.85
N VAL A 498 -20.05 -15.11 -26.86
CA VAL A 498 -20.84 -13.98 -27.36
C VAL A 498 -21.72 -13.44 -26.23
N THR A 499 -21.62 -12.15 -25.96
CA THR A 499 -22.49 -11.46 -25.01
C THR A 499 -23.78 -11.06 -25.73
N VAL A 500 -24.92 -11.57 -25.26
CA VAL A 500 -26.23 -11.27 -25.84
C VAL A 500 -27.18 -10.77 -24.76
N PRO A 501 -28.21 -9.94 -25.09
CA PRO A 501 -29.28 -9.62 -24.16
C PRO A 501 -29.92 -10.90 -23.63
N ALA A 502 -30.20 -10.96 -22.32
CA ALA A 502 -30.74 -12.15 -21.65
C ALA A 502 -32.04 -12.67 -22.31
N GLU A 503 -32.80 -11.79 -22.93
CA GLU A 503 -34.01 -12.09 -23.69
C GLU A 503 -33.74 -13.00 -24.92
N LEU A 504 -32.54 -12.91 -25.50
CA LEU A 504 -32.11 -13.72 -26.66
C LEU A 504 -31.44 -15.04 -26.26
N ALA A 505 -30.99 -15.15 -25.00
CA ALA A 505 -30.31 -16.34 -24.49
C ALA A 505 -31.28 -17.39 -23.91
N ALA A 506 -32.53 -17.03 -23.65
CA ALA A 506 -33.50 -17.93 -23.04
C ALA A 506 -34.12 -18.88 -24.07
N PRO A 507 -34.00 -20.22 -23.92
CA PRO A 507 -34.84 -21.13 -24.68
C PRO A 507 -36.32 -20.90 -24.28
N ALA A 508 -37.21 -20.86 -25.27
CA ALA A 508 -38.63 -20.63 -25.08
C ALA A 508 -39.25 -21.63 -24.07
N ALA A 509 -39.25 -21.28 -22.80
CA ALA A 509 -39.83 -22.07 -21.71
C ALA A 509 -41.24 -21.56 -21.38
N ARG A 510 -42.18 -22.50 -21.31
CA ARG A 510 -43.57 -22.30 -20.93
C ARG A 510 -43.69 -21.62 -19.57
N PRO A 511 -44.70 -20.75 -19.34
CA PRO A 511 -44.79 -19.96 -18.12
C PRO A 511 -45.18 -20.82 -16.91
N GLN A 512 -44.26 -21.07 -16.02
CA GLN A 512 -44.57 -21.47 -14.66
C GLN A 512 -44.72 -20.22 -13.80
N ARG A 513 -45.93 -20.06 -13.25
CA ARG A 513 -46.23 -19.03 -12.26
C ARG A 513 -45.38 -19.23 -11.01
N SER A 514 -44.30 -18.48 -10.85
CA SER A 514 -43.58 -18.38 -9.58
C SER A 514 -44.06 -17.16 -8.80
N ARG A 515 -44.36 -17.40 -7.54
CA ARG A 515 -44.74 -16.41 -6.54
C ARG A 515 -43.64 -15.34 -6.42
N ARG A 516 -43.97 -14.12 -6.76
CA ARG A 516 -43.16 -12.92 -6.62
C ARG A 516 -42.89 -12.67 -5.13
N VAL A 517 -41.71 -13.04 -4.64
CA VAL A 517 -41.18 -12.51 -3.40
C VAL A 517 -40.54 -11.17 -3.77
N THR A 518 -41.16 -10.10 -3.37
CA THR A 518 -40.67 -8.75 -3.54
C THR A 518 -39.39 -8.58 -2.71
N ARG A 519 -38.24 -8.77 -3.33
CA ARG A 519 -36.99 -8.24 -2.82
C ARG A 519 -37.04 -6.73 -3.05
N ARG A 520 -37.22 -6.00 -1.98
CA ARG A 520 -37.04 -4.54 -1.94
C ARG A 520 -35.57 -4.28 -2.21
N SER A 521 -35.23 -3.99 -3.48
CA SER A 521 -33.86 -3.64 -3.90
C SER A 521 -33.44 -2.32 -3.26
N ALA A 522 -32.20 -2.26 -2.84
CA ALA A 522 -31.49 -1.08 -2.32
C ALA A 522 -31.25 -0.01 -3.41
N ARG A 523 -32.29 0.36 -4.18
CA ARG A 523 -32.27 1.41 -5.21
C ARG A 523 -33.00 2.68 -4.74
N ALA A 524 -32.97 2.95 -3.43
CA ALA A 524 -33.63 4.13 -2.86
C ALA A 524 -32.65 5.26 -2.48
N ALA A 525 -31.35 5.18 -2.84
CA ALA A 525 -30.37 6.21 -2.46
C ALA A 525 -30.12 7.29 -3.53
N ALA A 526 -30.68 7.16 -4.73
CA ALA A 526 -30.45 8.14 -5.82
C ALA A 526 -31.57 9.18 -5.98
N ALA A 527 -32.55 9.21 -5.09
CA ALA A 527 -33.69 10.15 -5.16
C ALA A 527 -33.92 10.94 -3.86
N THR A 528 -32.95 11.00 -2.97
CA THR A 528 -33.01 11.84 -1.78
C THR A 528 -32.01 12.97 -1.96
N GLY A 529 -32.46 14.21 -1.84
CA GLY A 529 -31.62 15.42 -1.90
C GLY A 529 -30.59 15.48 -0.77
N THR A 530 -29.75 14.45 -0.65
CA THR A 530 -28.70 14.35 0.37
C THR A 530 -27.40 13.80 -0.21
N LEU A 531 -26.27 14.42 0.16
CA LEU A 531 -24.96 13.83 0.02
C LEU A 531 -24.66 12.98 1.25
N THR A 532 -24.33 11.73 1.05
CA THR A 532 -23.91 10.82 2.13
C THR A 532 -22.43 10.45 2.03
N ALA A 533 -21.81 10.11 3.16
CA ALA A 533 -20.44 9.60 3.18
C ALA A 533 -20.35 8.28 2.39
N PRO A 534 -19.49 8.18 1.37
CA PRO A 534 -19.32 6.94 0.60
C PRO A 534 -18.62 5.85 1.41
N MET A 535 -17.87 6.25 2.45
CA MET A 535 -17.06 5.37 3.30
C MET A 535 -16.89 5.95 4.70
N GLN A 536 -16.36 5.15 5.60
CA GLN A 536 -15.91 5.63 6.92
C GLN A 536 -14.66 6.49 6.76
N GLY A 537 -14.61 7.63 7.45
CA GLY A 537 -13.47 8.52 7.41
C GLY A 537 -13.62 9.72 8.34
N THR A 538 -12.72 10.67 8.21
CA THR A 538 -12.79 11.95 8.92
C THR A 538 -13.02 13.07 7.91
N ILE A 539 -13.95 13.96 8.17
CA ILE A 539 -14.17 15.14 7.34
C ILE A 539 -13.00 16.11 7.55
N VAL A 540 -12.26 16.38 6.50
CA VAL A 540 -11.10 17.29 6.52
C VAL A 540 -11.53 18.73 6.29
N ALA A 541 -12.42 18.92 5.33
CA ALA A 541 -12.96 20.24 4.96
C ALA A 541 -14.43 20.14 4.57
N VAL A 542 -15.17 21.23 4.79
CA VAL A 542 -16.51 21.44 4.26
C VAL A 542 -16.47 22.78 3.57
N ASP A 543 -16.77 22.80 2.27
CA ASP A 543 -16.59 23.94 1.39
C ASP A 543 -17.91 24.69 1.12
N VAL A 544 -19.02 24.24 1.72
CA VAL A 544 -20.37 24.80 1.51
C VAL A 544 -21.07 25.12 2.82
N ALA A 545 -22.00 26.05 2.76
CA ALA A 545 -22.86 26.47 3.86
C ALA A 545 -24.35 26.38 3.45
N PRO A 546 -25.28 26.28 4.43
CA PRO A 546 -26.71 26.35 4.14
C PRO A 546 -27.07 27.60 3.36
N GLY A 547 -27.79 27.44 2.27
CA GLY A 547 -28.19 28.52 1.33
C GLY A 547 -27.30 28.65 0.11
N ASP A 548 -26.14 27.99 0.04
CA ASP A 548 -25.26 28.05 -1.12
C ASP A 548 -25.88 27.32 -2.31
N ARG A 549 -25.66 27.88 -3.50
CA ARG A 549 -25.97 27.23 -4.78
C ARG A 549 -24.74 26.53 -5.30
N VAL A 550 -24.87 25.28 -5.65
CA VAL A 550 -23.80 24.43 -6.16
C VAL A 550 -24.18 23.88 -7.53
N ALA A 551 -23.21 23.81 -8.43
CA ALA A 551 -23.35 23.14 -9.71
C ALA A 551 -22.84 21.72 -9.65
N ALA A 552 -23.30 20.87 -10.59
CA ALA A 552 -22.77 19.52 -10.74
C ALA A 552 -21.25 19.54 -10.88
N GLY A 553 -20.54 18.77 -10.04
CA GLY A 553 -19.08 18.73 -9.98
C GLY A 553 -18.44 19.67 -8.94
N ASP A 554 -19.17 20.62 -8.37
CA ASP A 554 -18.63 21.50 -7.32
C ASP A 554 -18.27 20.68 -6.07
N ARG A 555 -17.12 21.00 -5.47
CA ARG A 555 -16.64 20.33 -4.27
C ARG A 555 -17.42 20.81 -3.05
N LEU A 556 -18.02 19.89 -2.33
CA LEU A 556 -18.88 20.14 -1.16
C LEU A 556 -18.16 19.89 0.16
N ALA A 557 -17.37 18.82 0.21
CA ALA A 557 -16.60 18.42 1.38
C ALA A 557 -15.36 17.61 0.95
N VAL A 558 -14.44 17.41 1.88
CA VAL A 558 -13.30 16.50 1.71
C VAL A 558 -13.34 15.50 2.86
N ILE A 559 -13.41 14.22 2.53
CA ILE A 559 -13.29 13.12 3.48
C ILE A 559 -11.89 12.53 3.40
N GLU A 560 -11.27 12.27 4.53
CA GLU A 560 -10.07 11.45 4.63
C GLU A 560 -10.44 10.05 5.07
N ALA A 561 -10.08 9.07 4.27
CA ALA A 561 -10.16 7.67 4.62
C ALA A 561 -8.84 6.99 4.21
N MET A 562 -8.30 6.12 5.08
CA MET A 562 -7.10 5.32 4.79
C MET A 562 -5.88 6.16 4.35
N LYS A 563 -5.69 7.34 4.96
CA LYS A 563 -4.64 8.32 4.64
C LYS A 563 -4.77 8.99 3.27
N MET A 564 -5.93 8.88 2.62
CA MET A 564 -6.26 9.57 1.37
C MET A 564 -7.36 10.59 1.60
N GLU A 565 -7.15 11.80 1.09
CA GLU A 565 -8.19 12.82 1.01
C GLU A 565 -8.97 12.65 -0.29
N GLN A 566 -10.29 12.57 -0.17
CA GLN A 566 -11.18 12.44 -1.30
C GLN A 566 -12.19 13.59 -1.31
N PRO A 567 -12.24 14.36 -2.41
CA PRO A 567 -13.26 15.38 -2.57
C PRO A 567 -14.62 14.72 -2.82
N LEU A 568 -15.63 15.17 -2.13
CA LEU A 568 -17.03 14.83 -2.35
C LEU A 568 -17.69 15.97 -3.11
N THR A 569 -18.23 15.67 -4.29
CA THR A 569 -18.76 16.66 -5.22
C THR A 569 -20.27 16.56 -5.38
N ALA A 570 -20.91 17.65 -5.80
CA ALA A 570 -22.32 17.69 -6.15
C ALA A 570 -22.60 16.82 -7.38
N ALA A 571 -23.58 15.93 -7.29
CA ALA A 571 -23.99 15.09 -8.42
C ALA A 571 -24.84 15.85 -9.46
N HIS A 572 -25.49 16.94 -9.07
CA HIS A 572 -26.34 17.80 -9.88
C HIS A 572 -26.40 19.20 -9.27
N ASP A 573 -26.92 20.15 -10.03
CA ASP A 573 -27.16 21.50 -9.54
C ASP A 573 -28.19 21.48 -8.43
N ALA A 574 -27.90 22.13 -7.30
CA ALA A 574 -28.74 22.11 -6.12
C ALA A 574 -28.54 23.36 -5.23
N VAL A 575 -29.42 23.52 -4.24
CA VAL A 575 -29.25 24.48 -3.14
C VAL A 575 -29.01 23.72 -1.86
N VAL A 576 -27.98 24.05 -1.10
CA VAL A 576 -27.67 23.41 0.18
C VAL A 576 -28.70 23.80 1.22
N ARG A 577 -29.44 22.83 1.75
CA ARG A 577 -30.43 23.05 2.83
C ARG A 577 -29.77 23.03 4.21
N ALA A 578 -28.92 22.03 4.44
CA ALA A 578 -28.23 21.85 5.71
C ALA A 578 -26.89 21.14 5.52
N VAL A 579 -25.94 21.42 6.40
CA VAL A 579 -24.66 20.73 6.51
C VAL A 579 -24.64 20.02 7.87
N ALA A 580 -24.58 18.69 7.85
CA ALA A 580 -24.70 17.86 9.05
C ALA A 580 -23.36 17.58 9.75
N VAL A 581 -22.23 17.91 9.12
CA VAL A 581 -20.89 17.60 9.62
C VAL A 581 -19.98 18.81 9.54
N GLY A 582 -18.91 18.78 10.33
CA GLY A 582 -17.85 19.80 10.29
C GLY A 582 -16.46 19.18 10.18
N PRO A 583 -15.43 19.99 9.91
CA PRO A 583 -14.04 19.52 9.89
C PRO A 583 -13.66 18.82 11.20
N GLY A 584 -13.00 17.65 11.11
CA GLY A 584 -12.63 16.80 12.23
C GLY A 584 -13.71 15.79 12.65
N ALA A 585 -14.92 15.83 12.07
CA ALA A 585 -15.97 14.88 12.36
C ALA A 585 -15.65 13.50 11.78
N GLY A 586 -15.70 12.45 12.60
CA GLY A 586 -15.68 11.06 12.15
C GLY A 586 -17.04 10.67 11.59
N VAL A 587 -17.06 10.11 10.39
CA VAL A 587 -18.29 9.67 9.69
C VAL A 587 -18.19 8.22 9.26
N ARG A 588 -19.35 7.57 9.10
CA ARG A 588 -19.48 6.20 8.59
C ARG A 588 -20.10 6.22 7.19
N SER A 589 -19.87 5.16 6.44
CA SER A 589 -20.55 4.98 5.15
C SER A 589 -22.07 5.10 5.33
N GLY A 590 -22.71 5.96 4.52
CA GLY A 590 -24.12 6.26 4.56
C GLY A 590 -24.54 7.39 5.50
N ASP A 591 -23.65 7.93 6.34
CA ASP A 591 -23.97 9.10 7.17
C ASP A 591 -24.24 10.32 6.27
N VAL A 592 -25.29 11.08 6.59
CA VAL A 592 -25.67 12.28 5.84
C VAL A 592 -24.67 13.40 6.14
N LEU A 593 -24.07 13.97 5.09
CA LEU A 593 -23.11 15.05 5.16
C LEU A 593 -23.72 16.41 4.80
N VAL A 594 -24.45 16.45 3.69
CA VAL A 594 -25.10 17.65 3.15
C VAL A 594 -26.51 17.26 2.71
N GLU A 595 -27.48 18.11 3.03
CA GLU A 595 -28.85 18.02 2.57
C GLU A 595 -29.14 19.12 1.57
N PHE A 596 -29.80 18.80 0.47
CA PHE A 596 -30.20 19.76 -0.56
C PHE A 596 -31.70 20.08 -0.47
N GLU A 597 -32.06 21.27 -0.97
CA GLU A 597 -33.44 21.64 -1.17
C GLU A 597 -34.06 20.75 -2.26
N ALA A 598 -35.34 20.36 -2.05
CA ALA A 598 -36.05 19.45 -2.96
C ALA A 598 -36.44 20.16 -4.28
#